data_dc1814aeca46b85eda91efa9417df6f1
#
_entry.id   dc1814aeca46b85eda91efa9417df6f1
#
_cell.length_a   1.000
_cell.length_b   1.000
_cell.length_c   1.000
_cell.angle_alpha   90.00
_cell.angle_beta   90.00
_cell.angle_gamma   90.00
#
_symmetry.space_group_name_H-M   'P 1'
#
loop_
_entity.id
_entity.type
_entity.pdbx_description
1 polymer ?
#
loop_
_entity_poly.entity_id
_entity_poly.type
_entity_poly.pdbx_seq_one_letter_code
_entity_poly.pdbx_strand_id
1 'polypeptide(L)'
;QTVLADALDAWRFNPLARRIVSLTSEYVVGGELEIQSDDPGTQEFLREWWSHRLNRMAVRAFEWCDELTRTGEIFPLLSTDAAGMTYVRAIPAADIGEIETKKNDIEQELRYLPDGLPSEDVVPWSAYDETTDAQAADGSFPSVMLHYAINRPVGAKHGEPDLAPLLKWLQRHAAWLEDRVRLNHFRQAF
;
A
#
# COMPACT_ATOMS: atom_id res chain seq x y z
N GLN A 1 12.22 -8.00 -3.84
CA GLN A 1 11.13 -8.81 -4.45
C GLN A 1 10.82 -10.09 -3.65
N THR A 2 11.81 -10.82 -3.15
CA THR A 2 11.57 -12.09 -2.44
C THR A 2 10.80 -11.90 -1.13
N VAL A 3 11.15 -10.91 -0.31
CA VAL A 3 10.50 -10.66 1.00
C VAL A 3 9.05 -10.22 0.82
N LEU A 4 8.76 -9.38 -0.19
CA LEU A 4 7.40 -8.96 -0.52
C LEU A 4 6.53 -10.14 -0.94
N ALA A 5 7.02 -10.99 -1.84
CA ALA A 5 6.31 -12.19 -2.28
C ALA A 5 6.03 -13.14 -1.12
N ASP A 6 7.04 -13.41 -0.28
CA ASP A 6 6.91 -14.26 0.90
C ASP A 6 5.89 -13.71 1.92
N ALA A 7 5.84 -12.38 2.10
CA ALA A 7 4.88 -11.73 3.00
C ALA A 7 3.44 -11.82 2.46
N LEU A 8 3.26 -11.61 1.16
CA LEU A 8 1.96 -11.77 0.49
C LEU A 8 1.46 -13.22 0.57
N ASP A 9 2.34 -14.20 0.36
CA ASP A 9 1.99 -15.61 0.47
C ASP A 9 1.68 -16.00 1.92
N ALA A 10 2.47 -15.51 2.89
CA ALA A 10 2.17 -15.70 4.30
C ALA A 10 0.78 -15.14 4.66
N TRP A 11 0.46 -13.94 4.21
CA TRP A 11 -0.86 -13.34 4.45
C TRP A 11 -2.00 -14.15 3.80
N ARG A 12 -1.78 -14.72 2.61
CA ARG A 12 -2.79 -15.53 1.90
C ARG A 12 -3.05 -16.87 2.57
N PHE A 13 -1.99 -17.55 3.00
CA PHE A 13 -2.06 -18.96 3.36
C PHE A 13 -1.85 -19.25 4.85
N ASN A 14 -1.33 -18.31 5.64
CA ASN A 14 -1.12 -18.48 7.06
C ASN A 14 -2.14 -17.67 7.88
N PRO A 15 -3.03 -18.31 8.66
CA PRO A 15 -4.06 -17.60 9.42
C PRO A 15 -3.48 -16.67 10.49
N LEU A 16 -2.29 -16.96 11.05
CA LEU A 16 -1.64 -16.06 12.00
C LEU A 16 -1.14 -14.80 11.32
N ALA A 17 -0.49 -14.91 10.16
CA ALA A 17 -0.06 -13.75 9.39
C ALA A 17 -1.25 -12.87 9.03
N ARG A 18 -2.34 -13.49 8.56
CA ARG A 18 -3.58 -12.77 8.25
C ARG A 18 -4.16 -12.06 9.46
N ARG A 19 -4.15 -12.73 10.63
CA ARG A 19 -4.65 -12.11 11.87
C ARG A 19 -3.78 -10.96 12.35
N ILE A 20 -2.46 -11.04 12.20
CA ILE A 20 -1.55 -9.93 12.54
C ILE A 20 -1.91 -8.69 11.72
N VAL A 21 -2.04 -8.83 10.40
CA VAL A 21 -2.40 -7.72 9.50
C VAL A 21 -3.76 -7.13 9.89
N SER A 22 -4.81 -7.96 9.99
CA SER A 22 -6.14 -7.45 10.32
C SER A 22 -6.21 -6.81 11.72
N LEU A 23 -5.46 -7.33 12.68
CA LEU A 23 -5.40 -6.77 14.02
C LEU A 23 -4.74 -5.40 14.03
N THR A 24 -3.66 -5.21 13.25
CA THR A 24 -3.03 -3.91 13.08
C THR A 24 -4.03 -2.88 12.55
N SER A 25 -4.78 -3.23 11.50
CA SER A 25 -5.79 -2.34 10.91
C SER A 25 -6.94 -2.07 11.88
N GLU A 26 -7.39 -3.05 12.66
CA GLU A 26 -8.40 -2.87 13.72
C GLU A 26 -7.93 -1.88 14.79
N TYR A 27 -6.65 -1.89 15.17
CA TYR A 27 -6.10 -0.96 16.16
C TYR A 27 -5.82 0.43 15.61
N VAL A 28 -5.34 0.53 14.36
CA VAL A 28 -4.93 1.81 13.75
C VAL A 28 -6.14 2.56 13.19
N VAL A 29 -7.05 1.86 12.52
CA VAL A 29 -8.17 2.45 11.76
C VAL A 29 -9.53 2.14 12.40
N GLY A 30 -9.60 1.21 13.36
CA GLY A 30 -10.86 0.71 13.95
C GLY A 30 -11.69 1.76 14.72
N GLY A 31 -11.13 2.95 14.97
CA GLY A 31 -11.88 4.14 15.34
C GLY A 31 -12.43 4.85 14.10
N GLU A 32 -13.31 5.81 14.28
CA GLU A 32 -13.72 6.70 13.20
C GLU A 32 -12.56 7.62 12.82
N LEU A 33 -12.18 7.59 11.53
CA LEU A 33 -11.29 8.59 10.94
C LEU A 33 -12.13 9.76 10.47
N GLU A 34 -11.85 10.94 10.99
CA GLU A 34 -12.52 12.17 10.61
C GLU A 34 -11.53 13.17 10.04
N ILE A 35 -11.88 13.76 8.90
CA ILE A 35 -11.13 14.87 8.31
C ILE A 35 -11.89 16.14 8.59
N GLN A 36 -11.21 17.12 9.19
CA GLN A 36 -11.81 18.40 9.56
C GLN A 36 -11.05 19.57 8.95
N SER A 37 -11.78 20.62 8.58
CA SER A 37 -11.26 21.89 8.15
C SER A 37 -12.08 23.01 8.81
N ASP A 38 -11.40 24.08 9.19
CA ASP A 38 -12.05 25.29 9.73
C ASP A 38 -12.74 26.12 8.64
N ASP A 39 -12.36 25.94 7.39
CA ASP A 39 -13.03 26.59 6.25
C ASP A 39 -14.26 25.77 5.83
N PRO A 40 -15.47 26.36 5.84
CA PRO A 40 -16.70 25.64 5.53
C PRO A 40 -16.74 25.05 4.11
N GLY A 41 -16.17 25.74 3.12
CA GLY A 41 -16.12 25.26 1.73
C GLY A 41 -15.21 24.04 1.59
N THR A 42 -14.03 24.12 2.18
CA THR A 42 -13.09 23.00 2.25
C THR A 42 -13.70 21.82 3.00
N GLN A 43 -14.39 22.06 4.13
CA GLN A 43 -15.03 21.00 4.91
C GLN A 43 -16.13 20.28 4.11
N GLU A 44 -16.93 21.02 3.32
CA GLU A 44 -17.95 20.42 2.46
C GLU A 44 -17.32 19.56 1.37
N PHE A 45 -16.28 20.07 0.70
CA PHE A 45 -15.51 19.32 -0.31
C PHE A 45 -14.91 18.03 0.29
N LEU A 46 -14.25 18.11 1.46
CA LEU A 46 -13.65 16.95 2.11
C LEU A 46 -14.70 15.88 2.47
N ARG A 47 -15.89 16.29 2.91
CA ARG A 47 -16.97 15.35 3.20
C ARG A 47 -17.47 14.66 1.95
N GLU A 48 -17.66 15.41 0.85
CA GLU A 48 -18.04 14.86 -0.44
C GLU A 48 -16.96 13.90 -0.97
N TRP A 49 -15.72 14.34 -0.97
CA TRP A 49 -14.57 13.54 -1.42
C TRP A 49 -14.43 12.23 -0.62
N TRP A 50 -14.57 12.28 0.70
CA TRP A 50 -14.48 11.11 1.59
C TRP A 50 -15.55 10.07 1.31
N SER A 51 -16.78 10.52 1.15
CA SER A 51 -17.95 9.66 0.92
C SER A 51 -18.16 9.30 -0.55
N HIS A 52 -17.43 9.91 -1.47
CA HIS A 52 -17.60 9.71 -2.91
C HIS A 52 -17.48 8.22 -3.27
N ARG A 53 -18.46 7.71 -4.06
CA ARG A 53 -18.58 6.28 -4.39
C ARG A 53 -17.33 5.65 -5.04
N LEU A 54 -16.51 6.44 -5.72
CA LEU A 54 -15.26 5.97 -6.35
C LEU A 54 -14.07 6.04 -5.39
N ASN A 55 -14.11 6.90 -4.37
CA ASN A 55 -13.06 7.03 -3.37
C ASN A 55 -13.28 6.05 -2.20
N ARG A 56 -14.49 5.98 -1.65
CA ARG A 56 -14.87 5.09 -0.53
C ARG A 56 -13.84 5.09 0.60
N MET A 57 -13.44 6.28 1.04
CA MET A 57 -12.28 6.43 1.92
C MET A 57 -12.42 5.71 3.26
N ALA A 58 -13.64 5.58 3.79
CA ALA A 58 -13.89 4.82 5.01
C ALA A 58 -13.47 3.34 4.90
N VAL A 59 -13.67 2.71 3.74
CA VAL A 59 -13.22 1.33 3.47
C VAL A 59 -11.75 1.31 3.06
N ARG A 60 -11.36 2.26 2.22
CA ARG A 60 -9.99 2.36 1.68
C ARG A 60 -8.94 2.57 2.77
N ALA A 61 -9.26 3.26 3.85
CA ALA A 61 -8.35 3.43 4.96
C ALA A 61 -7.94 2.09 5.58
N PHE A 62 -8.87 1.13 5.72
CA PHE A 62 -8.56 -0.22 6.15
C PHE A 62 -7.72 -0.98 5.10
N GLU A 63 -8.12 -0.89 3.82
CA GLU A 63 -7.38 -1.52 2.71
C GLU A 63 -5.93 -1.03 2.67
N TRP A 64 -5.69 0.27 2.90
CA TRP A 64 -4.35 0.85 2.92
C TRP A 64 -3.54 0.46 4.14
N CYS A 65 -4.16 0.38 5.31
CA CYS A 65 -3.49 -0.09 6.50
C CYS A 65 -3.07 -1.57 6.36
N ASP A 66 -3.96 -2.40 5.80
CA ASP A 66 -3.63 -3.79 5.47
C ASP A 66 -2.48 -3.86 4.46
N GLU A 67 -2.50 -3.01 3.42
CA GLU A 67 -1.44 -2.97 2.42
C GLU A 67 -0.11 -2.56 3.03
N LEU A 68 -0.05 -1.46 3.78
CA LEU A 68 1.16 -1.03 4.48
C LEU A 68 1.74 -2.13 5.38
N THR A 69 0.90 -2.83 6.13
CA THR A 69 1.34 -3.89 7.04
C THR A 69 1.89 -5.10 6.27
N ARG A 70 1.27 -5.49 5.16
CA ARG A 70 1.65 -6.69 4.42
C ARG A 70 2.71 -6.47 3.35
N THR A 71 2.87 -5.24 2.82
CA THR A 71 3.84 -4.93 1.76
C THR A 71 4.94 -3.98 2.20
N GLY A 72 4.70 -3.19 3.24
CA GLY A 72 5.61 -2.15 3.73
C GLY A 72 5.44 -0.81 3.03
N GLU A 73 4.61 -0.72 1.99
CA GLU A 73 4.45 0.51 1.20
C GLU A 73 3.11 0.57 0.47
N ILE A 74 2.66 1.77 0.13
CA ILE A 74 1.48 2.03 -0.70
C ILE A 74 1.76 3.10 -1.73
N PHE A 75 1.11 2.99 -2.89
CA PHE A 75 1.22 3.91 -4.01
C PHE A 75 -0.17 4.44 -4.40
N PRO A 76 -0.67 5.48 -3.71
CA PRO A 76 -1.91 6.14 -4.09
C PRO A 76 -1.71 6.96 -5.37
N LEU A 77 -2.50 6.66 -6.40
CA LEU A 77 -2.60 7.43 -7.63
C LEU A 77 -3.77 8.40 -7.52
N LEU A 78 -3.51 9.67 -7.69
CA LEU A 78 -4.49 10.74 -7.67
C LEU A 78 -4.77 11.20 -9.09
N SER A 79 -6.04 11.34 -9.44
CA SER A 79 -6.48 11.94 -10.69
C SER A 79 -7.62 12.93 -10.41
N THR A 80 -7.49 14.14 -10.91
CA THR A 80 -8.47 15.21 -10.69
C THR A 80 -9.18 15.52 -12.01
N ASP A 81 -10.50 15.59 -11.97
CA ASP A 81 -11.29 15.94 -13.13
C ASP A 81 -11.39 17.47 -13.32
N ALA A 82 -11.97 17.92 -14.45
CA ALA A 82 -12.12 19.33 -14.76
C ALA A 82 -13.05 20.08 -13.78
N ALA A 83 -13.87 19.37 -13.01
CA ALA A 83 -14.70 19.96 -11.96
C ALA A 83 -13.96 20.12 -10.62
N GLY A 84 -12.72 19.64 -10.53
CA GLY A 84 -11.90 19.71 -9.33
C GLY A 84 -12.06 18.54 -8.36
N MET A 85 -12.90 17.54 -8.69
CA MET A 85 -13.02 16.33 -7.87
C MET A 85 -11.82 15.41 -8.09
N THR A 86 -11.16 15.05 -7.00
CA THR A 86 -10.00 14.15 -7.02
C THR A 86 -10.43 12.72 -6.71
N TYR A 87 -10.00 11.81 -7.54
CA TYR A 87 -10.21 10.36 -7.40
C TYR A 87 -8.94 9.67 -6.97
N VAL A 88 -9.07 8.73 -6.04
CA VAL A 88 -7.94 8.00 -5.49
C VAL A 88 -7.97 6.54 -5.95
N ARG A 89 -6.83 6.02 -6.39
CA ARG A 89 -6.60 4.62 -6.70
C ARG A 89 -5.36 4.15 -5.94
N ALA A 90 -5.31 2.89 -5.58
CA ALA A 90 -4.11 2.27 -5.06
C ALA A 90 -3.51 1.38 -6.16
N ILE A 91 -2.23 1.56 -6.44
CA ILE A 91 -1.46 0.67 -7.29
C ILE A 91 -0.76 -0.33 -6.37
N PRO A 92 -0.88 -1.65 -6.62
CA PRO A 92 -0.22 -2.64 -5.79
C PRO A 92 1.29 -2.44 -5.77
N ALA A 93 1.92 -2.57 -4.61
CA ALA A 93 3.38 -2.47 -4.49
C ALA A 93 4.13 -3.49 -5.38
N ALA A 94 3.50 -4.64 -5.62
CA ALA A 94 4.04 -5.67 -6.51
C ALA A 94 4.10 -5.25 -7.99
N ASP A 95 3.30 -4.25 -8.39
CA ASP A 95 3.25 -3.74 -9.77
C ASP A 95 4.29 -2.63 -10.01
N ILE A 96 5.00 -2.19 -8.96
CA ILE A 96 6.05 -1.19 -9.06
C ILE A 96 7.41 -1.89 -9.20
N GLY A 97 8.03 -1.74 -10.36
CA GLY A 97 9.33 -2.33 -10.66
C GLY A 97 10.51 -1.46 -10.23
N GLU A 98 10.39 -0.15 -10.42
CA GLU A 98 11.46 0.80 -10.11
C GLU A 98 10.91 2.15 -9.65
N ILE A 99 11.56 2.73 -8.64
CA ILE A 99 11.36 4.10 -8.20
C ILE A 99 12.53 4.94 -8.70
N GLU A 100 12.29 5.83 -9.65
CA GLU A 100 13.30 6.77 -10.12
C GLU A 100 13.38 7.98 -9.18
N THR A 101 14.59 8.31 -8.75
CA THR A 101 14.86 9.41 -7.85
C THR A 101 15.82 10.41 -8.49
N LYS A 102 15.84 11.63 -7.98
CA LYS A 102 16.78 12.64 -8.40
C LYS A 102 18.22 12.20 -8.13
N LYS A 103 19.12 12.56 -9.02
CA LYS A 103 20.55 12.25 -8.87
C LYS A 103 21.09 12.84 -7.56
N ASN A 104 21.70 11.99 -6.73
CA ASN A 104 22.24 12.32 -5.41
C ASN A 104 21.19 12.73 -4.36
N ASP A 105 19.90 12.45 -4.62
CA ASP A 105 18.81 12.72 -3.69
C ASP A 105 17.78 11.59 -3.80
N ILE A 106 17.96 10.57 -2.96
CA ILE A 106 17.10 9.37 -2.97
C ILE A 106 15.69 9.66 -2.40
N GLU A 107 15.53 10.74 -1.67
CA GLU A 107 14.25 11.11 -1.05
C GLU A 107 13.36 11.89 -2.02
N GLN A 108 13.95 12.50 -3.07
CA GLN A 108 13.19 13.16 -4.12
C GLN A 108 12.85 12.16 -5.23
N GLU A 109 11.68 11.53 -5.10
CA GLU A 109 11.14 10.61 -6.10
C GLU A 109 10.61 11.39 -7.31
N LEU A 110 10.84 10.88 -8.52
CA LEU A 110 10.48 11.53 -9.76
C LEU A 110 9.40 10.75 -10.51
N ARG A 111 9.55 9.43 -10.60
CA ARG A 111 8.63 8.55 -11.34
C ARG A 111 8.66 7.13 -10.78
N TYR A 112 7.56 6.44 -11.03
CA TYR A 112 7.40 5.02 -10.70
C TYR A 112 7.16 4.23 -11.98
N LEU A 113 7.95 3.21 -12.19
CA LEU A 113 7.88 2.37 -13.39
C LEU A 113 7.17 1.06 -13.04
N PRO A 114 6.20 0.61 -13.88
CA PRO A 114 5.56 -0.68 -13.69
C PRO A 114 6.55 -1.84 -13.88
N ASP A 115 6.34 -2.92 -13.12
CA ASP A 115 7.10 -4.16 -13.27
C ASP A 115 6.55 -5.01 -14.42
N GLY A 116 7.42 -5.78 -15.05
CA GLY A 116 7.07 -6.83 -16.01
C GLY A 116 6.61 -6.38 -17.39
N LEU A 117 6.65 -5.09 -17.73
CA LEU A 117 6.34 -4.59 -19.06
C LEU A 117 7.60 -4.42 -19.93
N PRO A 118 7.51 -4.68 -21.26
CA PRO A 118 8.57 -4.30 -22.20
C PRO A 118 8.84 -2.79 -22.14
N SER A 119 10.10 -2.38 -22.26
CA SER A 119 10.52 -0.97 -22.13
C SER A 119 9.78 0.00 -23.05
N GLU A 120 9.32 -0.46 -24.21
CA GLU A 120 8.56 0.31 -25.19
C GLU A 120 7.10 0.57 -24.80
N ASP A 121 6.55 -0.26 -23.90
CA ASP A 121 5.17 -0.16 -23.42
C ASP A 121 5.06 0.49 -22.04
N VAL A 122 6.20 0.86 -21.42
CA VAL A 122 6.22 1.43 -20.07
C VAL A 122 5.72 2.87 -20.09
N VAL A 123 4.60 3.10 -19.44
CA VAL A 123 4.10 4.44 -19.12
C VAL A 123 4.31 4.67 -17.62
N PRO A 124 5.32 5.46 -17.24
CA PRO A 124 5.60 5.71 -15.82
C PRO A 124 4.53 6.60 -15.19
N TRP A 125 4.26 6.39 -13.93
CA TRP A 125 3.48 7.32 -13.12
C TRP A 125 4.39 8.42 -12.58
N SER A 126 4.00 9.68 -12.75
CA SER A 126 4.75 10.81 -12.19
C SER A 126 4.57 10.90 -10.68
N ALA A 127 5.65 11.14 -9.95
CA ALA A 127 5.55 11.50 -8.55
C ALA A 127 4.94 12.91 -8.42
N TYR A 128 4.29 13.17 -7.28
CA TYR A 128 3.78 14.51 -6.99
C TYR A 128 4.92 15.53 -6.88
N ASP A 129 4.78 16.68 -7.56
CA ASP A 129 5.71 17.80 -7.49
C ASP A 129 4.94 19.12 -7.38
N GLU A 130 5.05 19.76 -6.23
CA GLU A 130 4.36 21.01 -5.93
C GLU A 130 4.66 22.14 -6.93
N THR A 131 5.78 22.06 -7.64
CA THR A 131 6.21 23.11 -8.57
C THR A 131 5.70 22.93 -9.99
N THR A 132 5.32 21.69 -10.37
CA THR A 132 4.97 21.34 -11.76
C THR A 132 3.53 20.88 -11.94
N ASP A 133 2.84 20.50 -10.86
CA ASP A 133 1.49 19.94 -10.92
C ASP A 133 0.42 21.03 -11.01
N ALA A 134 0.58 21.90 -12.02
CA ALA A 134 -0.38 22.97 -12.31
C ALA A 134 -1.52 22.47 -13.20
N GLN A 135 -2.67 23.13 -13.09
CA GLN A 135 -3.79 22.89 -13.97
C GLN A 135 -3.42 23.17 -15.43
N ALA A 136 -3.71 22.24 -16.32
CA ALA A 136 -3.52 22.40 -17.75
C ALA A 136 -4.52 23.39 -18.36
N ALA A 137 -4.24 23.87 -19.60
CA ALA A 137 -5.08 24.86 -20.27
C ALA A 137 -6.51 24.39 -20.56
N ASP A 138 -6.74 23.09 -20.62
CA ASP A 138 -8.06 22.46 -20.78
C ASP A 138 -8.81 22.27 -19.47
N GLY A 139 -8.24 22.71 -18.35
CA GLY A 139 -8.80 22.55 -17.01
C GLY A 139 -8.50 21.22 -16.35
N SER A 140 -7.80 20.32 -17.00
CA SER A 140 -7.37 19.04 -16.42
C SER A 140 -6.16 19.22 -15.51
N PHE A 141 -5.95 18.22 -14.64
CA PHE A 141 -4.75 18.10 -13.82
C PHE A 141 -4.00 16.81 -14.20
N PRO A 142 -2.67 16.82 -14.16
CA PRO A 142 -1.91 15.59 -14.34
C PRO A 142 -2.26 14.59 -13.23
N SER A 143 -2.31 13.30 -13.61
CA SER A 143 -2.38 12.24 -12.59
C SER A 143 -1.03 12.12 -11.91
N VAL A 144 -1.04 12.10 -10.59
CA VAL A 144 0.18 12.04 -9.78
C VAL A 144 0.10 10.88 -8.80
N MET A 145 1.25 10.29 -8.51
CA MET A 145 1.36 9.19 -7.55
C MET A 145 2.11 9.67 -6.31
N LEU A 146 1.59 9.27 -5.15
CA LEU A 146 2.27 9.43 -3.87
C LEU A 146 2.87 8.09 -3.47
N HIS A 147 3.93 8.11 -2.68
CA HIS A 147 4.53 6.93 -2.10
C HIS A 147 4.65 7.09 -0.59
N TYR A 148 4.11 6.12 0.14
CA TYR A 148 4.26 6.02 1.59
C TYR A 148 4.85 4.66 1.93
N ALA A 149 5.94 4.68 2.70
CA ALA A 149 6.67 3.48 3.09
C ALA A 149 6.86 3.43 4.60
N ILE A 150 6.71 2.23 5.18
CA ILE A 150 7.02 1.95 6.58
C ILE A 150 8.25 1.03 6.68
N ASN A 151 8.86 0.98 7.84
CA ASN A 151 10.05 0.14 8.11
C ASN A 151 11.18 0.35 7.09
N ARG A 152 11.26 1.54 6.51
CA ARG A 152 12.23 1.88 5.46
C ARG A 152 13.58 2.25 6.10
N PRO A 153 14.64 1.47 5.88
CA PRO A 153 15.97 1.84 6.32
C PRO A 153 16.47 3.11 5.61
N VAL A 154 17.33 3.88 6.28
CA VAL A 154 17.96 5.06 5.67
C VAL A 154 18.69 4.65 4.39
N GLY A 155 18.40 5.32 3.29
CA GLY A 155 18.98 5.04 1.98
C GLY A 155 18.28 3.93 1.19
N ALA A 156 17.21 3.32 1.71
CA ALA A 156 16.35 2.43 0.93
C ALA A 156 15.27 3.21 0.20
N LYS A 157 14.88 2.76 -1.00
CA LYS A 157 13.76 3.30 -1.77
C LYS A 157 12.42 2.69 -1.34
N HIS A 158 12.42 1.42 -0.97
CA HIS A 158 11.25 0.62 -0.63
C HIS A 158 11.10 0.44 0.89
N GLY A 159 9.86 0.32 1.33
CA GLY A 159 9.53 -0.11 2.67
C GLY A 159 9.64 -1.62 2.86
N GLU A 160 9.54 -2.08 4.10
CA GLU A 160 9.56 -3.50 4.43
C GLU A 160 8.25 -3.91 5.13
N PRO A 161 7.69 -5.08 4.77
CA PRO A 161 6.50 -5.63 5.43
C PRO A 161 6.70 -5.81 6.93
N ASP A 162 5.70 -5.51 7.75
CA ASP A 162 5.70 -5.84 9.18
C ASP A 162 5.86 -7.34 9.44
N LEU A 163 5.44 -8.16 8.48
CA LEU A 163 5.60 -9.61 8.54
C LEU A 163 7.04 -10.08 8.29
N ALA A 164 7.91 -9.27 7.71
CA ALA A 164 9.26 -9.67 7.31
C ALA A 164 10.06 -10.39 8.42
N PRO A 165 10.16 -9.87 9.64
CA PRO A 165 10.90 -10.53 10.72
C PRO A 165 10.22 -11.82 11.22
N LEU A 166 8.93 -12.00 10.94
CA LEU A 166 8.13 -13.12 11.40
C LEU A 166 8.07 -14.29 10.41
N LEU A 167 8.39 -14.09 9.13
CA LEU A 167 8.19 -15.06 8.05
C LEU A 167 8.77 -16.43 8.37
N LYS A 168 10.01 -16.48 8.84
CA LYS A 168 10.67 -17.74 9.22
C LYS A 168 10.00 -18.44 10.40
N TRP A 169 9.47 -17.68 11.34
CA TRP A 169 8.75 -18.24 12.50
C TRP A 169 7.37 -18.77 12.11
N LEU A 170 6.67 -18.08 11.23
CA LEU A 170 5.38 -18.51 10.70
C LEU A 170 5.51 -19.84 9.93
N GLN A 171 6.55 -20.00 9.13
CA GLN A 171 6.85 -21.23 8.42
C GLN A 171 7.16 -22.37 9.39
N ARG A 172 8.02 -22.15 10.39
CA ARG A 172 8.36 -23.15 11.41
C ARG A 172 7.16 -23.56 12.24
N HIS A 173 6.30 -22.62 12.60
CA HIS A 173 5.08 -22.89 13.36
C HIS A 173 4.12 -23.79 12.56
N ALA A 174 3.92 -23.52 11.28
CA ALA A 174 3.10 -24.34 10.40
C ALA A 174 3.64 -25.79 10.32
N ALA A 175 4.95 -25.94 10.07
CA ALA A 175 5.61 -27.27 10.04
C ALA A 175 5.47 -28.00 11.38
N TRP A 176 5.67 -27.32 12.49
CA TRP A 176 5.49 -27.92 13.83
C TRP A 176 4.05 -28.39 14.07
N LEU A 177 3.04 -27.66 13.64
CA LEU A 177 1.64 -28.09 13.75
C LEU A 177 1.38 -29.35 12.92
N GLU A 178 1.90 -29.43 11.69
CA GLU A 178 1.80 -30.65 10.86
C GLU A 178 2.44 -31.88 11.53
N ASP A 179 3.63 -31.72 12.10
CA ASP A 179 4.32 -32.79 12.81
C ASP A 179 3.52 -33.25 14.04
N ARG A 180 2.89 -32.33 14.75
CA ARG A 180 2.00 -32.65 15.87
C ARG A 180 0.76 -33.46 15.42
N VAL A 181 0.16 -33.10 14.30
CA VAL A 181 -0.96 -33.83 13.71
C VAL A 181 -0.52 -35.25 13.35
N ARG A 182 0.61 -35.39 12.64
CA ARG A 182 1.18 -36.71 12.28
C ARG A 182 1.47 -37.58 13.50
N LEU A 183 2.09 -36.99 14.52
CA LEU A 183 2.38 -37.69 15.77
C LEU A 183 1.10 -38.21 16.47
N ASN A 184 0.05 -37.40 16.49
CA ASN A 184 -1.23 -37.77 17.08
C ASN A 184 -1.90 -38.89 16.29
N HIS A 185 -1.84 -38.90 14.96
CA HIS A 185 -2.30 -40.01 14.14
C HIS A 185 -1.55 -41.33 14.46
N PHE A 186 -0.23 -41.28 14.60
CA PHE A 186 0.56 -42.43 14.99
C PHE A 186 0.14 -42.97 16.38
N ARG A 187 -0.10 -42.10 17.35
CA ARG A 187 -0.52 -42.48 18.71
C ARG A 187 -1.92 -43.11 18.78
N GLN A 188 -2.79 -42.78 17.83
CA GLN A 188 -4.14 -43.37 17.75
C GLN A 188 -4.16 -44.74 17.08
N ALA A 189 -3.07 -45.11 16.37
CA ALA A 189 -2.96 -46.38 15.66
C ALA A 189 -2.40 -47.50 16.55
N PHE A 190 -1.99 -47.20 17.79
CA PHE A 190 -1.53 -48.11 18.82
C PHE A 190 -2.35 -47.97 20.09
#